data_6237bf8fe65bbfc138324394f68ae912
#
_entry.id   6237bf8fe65bbfc138324394f68ae912
#
_cell.length_a   1.000
_cell.length_b   1.000
_cell.length_c   1.000
_cell.angle_alpha   90.00
_cell.angle_beta   90.00
_cell.angle_gamma   90.00
#
_symmetry.space_group_name_H-M   'P 1'
#
loop_
_entity.id
_entity.type
_entity.pdbx_description
1 polymer ?
#
loop_
_entity_poly.entity_id
_entity_poly.type
_entity_poly.pdbx_seq_one_letter_code
_entity_poly.pdbx_strand_id
1 'polypeptide(L)'
;QGTQARDRLVEKLLADLDIPVPDNLVELEVTQHLEGEGRLEDAEHRAEVDGQVRSSLKSDFLLDAIVQSENVQVNEMELTEYLVRTSQRYGMAPEQFAQELQKAGQISQLVAEVTRAKALASVLGRITVKDASGNVIDLEALRPKTELADVVDEA
;
A
#
# COMPACT_ATOMS: atom_id res chain seq x y z
N GLN A 1 -9.34 -7.45 -10.98
CA GLN A 1 -10.59 -6.98 -10.31
C GLN A 1 -10.32 -6.53 -8.87
N GLY A 2 -9.59 -7.29 -8.04
CA GLY A 2 -9.30 -6.91 -6.66
C GLY A 2 -8.50 -5.63 -6.51
N THR A 3 -7.51 -5.38 -7.37
CA THR A 3 -6.73 -4.14 -7.38
C THR A 3 -7.59 -2.93 -7.73
N GLN A 4 -8.44 -3.06 -8.75
CA GLN A 4 -9.37 -1.98 -9.14
C GLN A 4 -10.37 -1.61 -8.04
N ALA A 5 -10.84 -2.60 -7.28
CA ALA A 5 -11.75 -2.36 -6.16
C ALA A 5 -11.06 -1.56 -5.03
N ARG A 6 -9.78 -1.86 -4.75
CA ARG A 6 -8.96 -1.11 -3.79
C ARG A 6 -8.73 0.32 -4.23
N ASP A 7 -8.33 0.51 -5.48
CA ASP A 7 -8.07 1.83 -6.03
C ASP A 7 -9.33 2.70 -6.00
N ARG A 8 -10.47 2.17 -6.43
CA ARG A 8 -11.76 2.88 -6.38
C ARG A 8 -12.23 3.21 -4.96
N LEU A 9 -11.98 2.31 -3.99
CA LEU A 9 -12.29 2.60 -2.59
C LEU A 9 -11.46 3.76 -2.08
N VAL A 10 -10.14 3.74 -2.32
CA VAL A 10 -9.24 4.82 -1.89
C VAL A 10 -9.63 6.13 -2.57
N GLU A 11 -9.86 6.14 -3.88
CA GLU A 11 -10.31 7.31 -4.62
C GLU A 11 -11.61 7.90 -4.04
N LYS A 12 -12.60 7.04 -3.76
CA LYS A 12 -13.87 7.49 -3.18
C LYS A 12 -13.69 8.07 -1.78
N LEU A 13 -12.91 7.43 -0.93
CA LEU A 13 -12.64 7.92 0.42
C LEU A 13 -11.88 9.25 0.39
N LEU A 14 -10.92 9.41 -0.53
CA LEU A 14 -10.19 10.67 -0.72
C LEU A 14 -11.09 11.80 -1.26
N ALA A 15 -12.09 11.47 -2.07
CA ALA A 15 -13.06 12.45 -2.57
C ALA A 15 -14.06 12.87 -1.49
N ASP A 16 -14.47 11.94 -0.62
CA ASP A 16 -15.50 12.19 0.42
C ASP A 16 -14.91 12.77 1.72
N LEU A 17 -13.60 12.61 1.96
CA LEU A 17 -12.92 13.07 3.16
C LEU A 17 -11.93 14.20 2.85
N ASP A 18 -11.97 15.25 3.65
CA ASP A 18 -10.97 16.31 3.61
C ASP A 18 -9.78 15.92 4.51
N ILE A 19 -8.70 15.47 3.89
CA ILE A 19 -7.48 15.05 4.58
C ILE A 19 -6.43 16.14 4.42
N PRO A 20 -6.08 16.86 5.51
CA PRO A 20 -5.08 17.92 5.44
C PRO A 20 -3.69 17.33 5.23
N VAL A 21 -2.94 17.94 4.31
CA VAL A 21 -1.53 17.59 4.05
C VAL A 21 -0.68 18.82 4.37
N PRO A 22 0.33 18.70 5.26
CA PRO A 22 1.22 19.81 5.60
C PRO A 22 2.03 20.26 4.38
N ASP A 23 1.98 21.55 4.04
CA ASP A 23 2.68 22.11 2.87
C ASP A 23 4.20 21.96 2.98
N ASN A 24 4.76 22.10 4.20
CA ASN A 24 6.19 21.92 4.44
C ASN A 24 6.68 20.48 4.13
N LEU A 25 5.86 19.48 4.40
CA LEU A 25 6.18 18.09 4.08
C LEU A 25 6.15 17.87 2.56
N VAL A 26 5.14 18.40 1.89
CA VAL A 26 5.04 18.36 0.41
C VAL A 26 6.26 19.00 -0.23
N GLU A 27 6.63 20.20 0.20
CA GLU A 27 7.79 20.93 -0.35
C GLU A 27 9.10 20.17 -0.13
N LEU A 28 9.27 19.54 1.02
CA LEU A 28 10.44 18.71 1.31
C LEU A 28 10.54 17.53 0.34
N GLU A 29 9.46 16.77 0.17
CA GLU A 29 9.46 15.60 -0.71
C GLU A 29 9.60 15.98 -2.18
N VAL A 30 8.92 17.04 -2.63
CA VAL A 30 9.06 17.56 -3.99
C VAL A 30 10.50 17.97 -4.27
N THR A 31 11.13 18.70 -3.34
CA THR A 31 12.52 19.15 -3.50
C THR A 31 13.47 17.96 -3.56
N GLN A 32 13.34 16.99 -2.67
CA GLN A 32 14.18 15.78 -2.68
C GLN A 32 14.03 14.99 -3.99
N HIS A 33 12.80 14.87 -4.50
CA HIS A 33 12.55 14.20 -5.77
C HIS A 33 13.27 14.91 -6.93
N LEU A 34 13.09 16.22 -7.05
CA LEU A 34 13.69 17.02 -8.11
C LEU A 34 15.23 17.09 -8.01
N GLU A 35 15.77 17.11 -6.80
CA GLU A 35 17.22 17.01 -6.56
C GLU A 35 17.77 15.67 -7.08
N GLY A 36 17.09 14.57 -6.76
CA GLY A 36 17.45 13.24 -7.22
C GLY A 36 17.48 13.10 -8.75
N GLU A 37 16.62 13.86 -9.44
CA GLU A 37 16.55 13.89 -10.90
C GLU A 37 17.44 14.99 -11.54
N GLY A 38 18.00 15.90 -10.75
CA GLY A 38 18.74 17.06 -11.26
C GLY A 38 17.86 18.10 -11.97
N ARG A 39 16.57 18.17 -11.59
CA ARG A 39 15.54 19.01 -12.24
C ARG A 39 14.96 20.10 -11.33
N LEU A 40 15.72 20.63 -10.39
CA LEU A 40 15.25 21.64 -9.42
C LEU A 40 14.63 22.89 -10.06
N GLU A 41 15.14 23.30 -11.22
CA GLU A 41 14.71 24.52 -11.92
C GLU A 41 13.54 24.29 -12.90
N ASP A 42 13.04 23.04 -12.99
CA ASP A 42 11.93 22.68 -13.89
C ASP A 42 10.60 22.95 -13.20
N ALA A 43 10.03 24.13 -13.42
CA ALA A 43 8.81 24.57 -12.78
C ALA A 43 7.58 23.76 -13.20
N GLU A 44 7.52 23.28 -14.44
CA GLU A 44 6.41 22.47 -14.94
C GLU A 44 6.44 21.09 -14.28
N HIS A 45 7.58 20.45 -14.27
CA HIS A 45 7.77 19.17 -13.60
C HIS A 45 7.55 19.27 -12.08
N ARG A 46 7.97 20.37 -11.46
CA ARG A 46 7.70 20.64 -10.04
C ARG A 46 6.20 20.64 -9.73
N ALA A 47 5.38 21.25 -10.59
CA ALA A 47 3.94 21.28 -10.40
C ALA A 47 3.28 19.89 -10.52
N GLU A 48 3.78 19.07 -11.45
CA GLU A 48 3.33 17.67 -11.59
C GLU A 48 3.70 16.85 -10.36
N VAL A 49 4.94 16.94 -9.90
CA VAL A 49 5.44 16.22 -8.72
C VAL A 49 4.71 16.67 -7.45
N ASP A 50 4.44 17.97 -7.29
CA ASP A 50 3.64 18.50 -6.16
C ASP A 50 2.26 17.82 -6.10
N GLY A 51 1.56 17.74 -7.23
CA GLY A 51 0.26 17.07 -7.31
C GLY A 51 0.35 15.58 -6.96
N GLN A 52 1.36 14.88 -7.43
CA GLN A 52 1.58 13.47 -7.14
C GLN A 52 1.93 13.23 -5.66
N VAL A 53 2.82 14.04 -5.09
CA VAL A 53 3.22 13.96 -3.68
C VAL A 53 2.01 14.23 -2.77
N ARG A 54 1.22 15.27 -3.05
CA ARG A 54 0.00 15.55 -2.27
C ARG A 54 -0.98 14.40 -2.30
N SER A 55 -1.22 13.82 -3.46
CA SER A 55 -2.13 12.67 -3.63
C SER A 55 -1.61 11.44 -2.87
N SER A 56 -0.32 11.16 -2.97
CA SER A 56 0.33 10.05 -2.26
C SER A 56 0.25 10.22 -0.74
N LEU A 57 0.58 11.39 -0.22
CA LEU A 57 0.51 11.68 1.21
C LEU A 57 -0.93 11.62 1.76
N LYS A 58 -1.91 12.11 1.00
CA LYS A 58 -3.33 11.96 1.38
C LYS A 58 -3.72 10.49 1.50
N SER A 59 -3.33 9.66 0.54
CA SER A 59 -3.58 8.21 0.58
C SER A 59 -2.92 7.56 1.78
N ASP A 60 -1.67 7.88 2.06
CA ASP A 60 -0.94 7.36 3.21
C ASP A 60 -1.57 7.76 4.54
N PHE A 61 -1.95 9.02 4.70
CA PHE A 61 -2.62 9.51 5.92
C PHE A 61 -4.00 8.89 6.12
N LEU A 62 -4.75 8.69 5.02
CA LEU A 62 -6.02 7.97 5.07
C LEU A 62 -5.83 6.54 5.57
N LEU A 63 -4.87 5.81 4.99
CA LEU A 63 -4.61 4.43 5.35
C LEU A 63 -4.06 4.31 6.78
N ASP A 64 -3.22 5.24 7.22
CA ASP A 64 -2.74 5.31 8.61
C ASP A 64 -3.88 5.56 9.59
N ALA A 65 -4.83 6.42 9.24
CA ALA A 65 -6.04 6.65 10.04
C ALA A 65 -6.91 5.37 10.14
N ILE A 66 -7.03 4.62 9.07
CA ILE A 66 -7.73 3.33 9.06
C ILE A 66 -6.97 2.31 9.93
N VAL A 67 -5.65 2.25 9.84
CA VAL A 67 -4.82 1.38 10.69
C VAL A 67 -5.10 1.64 12.18
N GLN A 68 -5.14 2.90 12.58
CA GLN A 68 -5.43 3.29 13.96
C GLN A 68 -6.86 2.98 14.37
N SER A 69 -7.83 3.33 13.53
CA SER A 69 -9.26 3.10 13.79
C SER A 69 -9.60 1.62 13.92
N GLU A 70 -9.02 0.77 13.09
CA GLU A 70 -9.23 -0.67 13.06
C GLU A 70 -8.30 -1.43 14.02
N ASN A 71 -7.38 -0.74 14.68
CA ASN A 71 -6.33 -1.34 15.53
C ASN A 71 -5.59 -2.49 14.82
N VAL A 72 -5.17 -2.24 13.58
CA VAL A 72 -4.52 -3.25 12.74
C VAL A 72 -3.12 -3.52 13.24
N GLN A 73 -2.82 -4.81 13.44
CA GLN A 73 -1.48 -5.29 13.79
C GLN A 73 -1.02 -6.33 12.78
N VAL A 74 0.26 -6.33 12.48
CA VAL A 74 0.91 -7.29 11.58
C VAL A 74 1.82 -8.18 12.40
N ASN A 75 1.66 -9.50 12.27
CA ASN A 75 2.53 -10.48 12.90
C ASN A 75 3.72 -10.85 11.98
N GLU A 76 4.69 -11.58 12.53
CA GLU A 76 5.90 -11.99 11.78
C GLU A 76 5.58 -12.87 10.58
N MET A 77 4.55 -13.71 10.67
CA MET A 77 4.16 -14.61 9.57
C MET A 77 3.64 -13.80 8.38
N GLU A 78 2.75 -12.83 8.63
CA GLU A 78 2.21 -11.94 7.60
C GLU A 78 3.29 -11.10 6.93
N LEU A 79 4.26 -10.62 7.73
CA LEU A 79 5.40 -9.87 7.23
C LEU A 79 6.30 -10.74 6.35
N THR A 80 6.57 -11.97 6.77
CA THR A 80 7.36 -12.94 6.01
C THR A 80 6.67 -13.30 4.69
N GLU A 81 5.37 -13.57 4.70
CA GLU A 81 4.60 -13.83 3.48
C GLU A 81 4.69 -12.66 2.48
N TYR A 82 4.53 -11.45 2.98
CA TYR A 82 4.63 -10.27 2.14
C TYR A 82 6.03 -10.12 1.53
N LEU A 83 7.05 -10.33 2.34
CA LEU A 83 8.46 -10.27 1.93
C LEU A 83 8.77 -11.32 0.84
N VAL A 84 8.32 -12.55 1.02
CA VAL A 84 8.47 -13.62 0.03
C VAL A 84 7.78 -13.27 -1.28
N ARG A 85 6.54 -12.82 -1.21
CA ARG A 85 5.76 -12.42 -2.39
C ARG A 85 6.39 -11.26 -3.15
N THR A 86 6.91 -10.28 -2.40
CA THR A 86 7.54 -9.09 -2.99
C THR A 86 8.90 -9.43 -3.59
N SER A 87 9.71 -10.24 -2.92
CA SER A 87 11.01 -10.68 -3.45
C SER A 87 10.89 -11.43 -4.77
N GLN A 88 9.84 -12.25 -4.92
CA GLN A 88 9.55 -12.95 -6.18
C GLN A 88 9.29 -11.98 -7.34
N ARG A 89 8.63 -10.85 -7.10
CA ARG A 89 8.40 -9.82 -8.13
C ARG A 89 9.70 -9.20 -8.62
N TYR A 90 10.71 -9.10 -7.75
CA TYR A 90 12.03 -8.58 -8.08
C TYR A 90 13.01 -9.67 -8.55
N GLY A 91 12.57 -10.94 -8.62
CA GLY A 91 13.42 -12.06 -9.00
C GLY A 91 14.56 -12.33 -8.01
N MET A 92 14.37 -11.99 -6.74
CA MET A 92 15.37 -12.12 -5.68
C MET A 92 14.99 -13.24 -4.70
N ALA A 93 15.99 -13.84 -4.07
CA ALA A 93 15.73 -14.72 -2.93
C ALA A 93 15.22 -13.90 -1.72
N PRO A 94 14.26 -14.42 -0.92
CA PRO A 94 13.69 -13.68 0.19
C PRO A 94 14.72 -13.18 1.21
N GLU A 95 15.73 -13.98 1.53
CA GLU A 95 16.79 -13.61 2.45
C GLU A 95 17.67 -12.48 1.91
N GLN A 96 17.98 -12.52 0.62
CA GLN A 96 18.74 -11.46 -0.04
C GLN A 96 17.94 -10.17 -0.06
N PHE A 97 16.66 -10.23 -0.38
CA PHE A 97 15.77 -9.08 -0.39
C PHE A 97 15.65 -8.45 1.01
N ALA A 98 15.50 -9.26 2.06
CA ALA A 98 15.48 -8.81 3.44
C ALA A 98 16.78 -8.11 3.85
N GLN A 99 17.93 -8.63 3.45
CA GLN A 99 19.23 -8.01 3.71
C GLN A 99 19.39 -6.65 3.01
N GLU A 100 18.94 -6.55 1.76
CA GLU A 100 18.96 -5.28 1.02
C GLU A 100 18.09 -4.22 1.70
N LEU A 101 16.87 -4.58 2.13
CA LEU A 101 15.97 -3.69 2.88
C LEU A 101 16.58 -3.25 4.22
N GLN A 102 17.25 -4.17 4.92
CA GLN A 102 17.91 -3.86 6.18
C GLN A 102 19.09 -2.88 5.98
N LYS A 103 19.91 -3.13 4.97
CA LYS A 103 21.03 -2.23 4.62
C LYS A 103 20.55 -0.84 4.21
N ALA A 104 19.42 -0.76 3.50
CA ALA A 104 18.82 0.49 3.09
C ALA A 104 18.03 1.19 4.20
N GLY A 105 17.86 0.57 5.38
CA GLY A 105 17.05 1.11 6.48
C GLY A 105 15.55 1.17 6.19
N GLN A 106 15.05 0.30 5.30
CA GLN A 106 13.67 0.33 4.79
C GLN A 106 12.73 -0.68 5.47
N ILE A 107 13.17 -1.38 6.52
CA ILE A 107 12.33 -2.38 7.21
C ILE A 107 11.07 -1.75 7.82
N SER A 108 11.20 -0.60 8.47
CA SER A 108 10.04 0.10 9.05
C SER A 108 9.05 0.57 8.00
N GLN A 109 9.52 0.97 6.83
CA GLN A 109 8.67 1.33 5.69
C GLN A 109 7.91 0.11 5.16
N LEU A 110 8.58 -1.04 5.06
CA LEU A 110 7.94 -2.30 4.68
C LEU A 110 6.83 -2.68 5.66
N VAL A 111 7.07 -2.60 6.96
CA VAL A 111 6.06 -2.87 8.00
C VAL A 111 4.87 -1.93 7.85
N ALA A 112 5.10 -0.64 7.61
CA ALA A 112 4.03 0.32 7.38
C ALA A 112 3.19 -0.02 6.15
N GLU A 113 3.81 -0.40 5.03
CA GLU A 113 3.11 -0.83 3.82
C GLU A 113 2.24 -2.06 4.05
N VAL A 114 2.76 -3.07 4.72
CA VAL A 114 2.00 -4.30 5.04
C VAL A 114 0.81 -3.99 5.94
N THR A 115 1.01 -3.13 6.94
CA THR A 115 -0.04 -2.72 7.87
C THR A 115 -1.15 -1.95 7.15
N ARG A 116 -0.81 -1.03 6.27
CA ARG A 116 -1.77 -0.29 5.42
C ARG A 116 -2.54 -1.20 4.47
N ALA A 117 -1.85 -2.14 3.84
CA ALA A 117 -2.48 -3.13 2.95
C ALA A 117 -3.48 -4.02 3.70
N LYS A 118 -3.13 -4.46 4.91
CA LYS A 118 -4.03 -5.23 5.79
C LYS A 118 -5.24 -4.42 6.22
N ALA A 119 -5.05 -3.15 6.59
CA ALA A 119 -6.13 -2.23 6.96
C ALA A 119 -7.12 -2.04 5.81
N LEU A 120 -6.63 -1.80 4.60
CA LEU A 120 -7.46 -1.65 3.42
C LEU A 120 -8.22 -2.93 3.09
N ALA A 121 -7.59 -4.09 3.20
CA ALA A 121 -8.24 -5.38 3.00
C ALA A 121 -9.36 -5.63 4.03
N SER A 122 -9.16 -5.22 5.28
CA SER A 122 -10.18 -5.31 6.33
C SER A 122 -11.42 -4.46 6.01
N VAL A 123 -11.23 -3.25 5.52
CA VAL A 123 -12.35 -2.37 5.10
C VAL A 123 -13.06 -2.96 3.88
N LEU A 124 -12.31 -3.42 2.87
CA LEU A 124 -12.87 -4.04 1.67
C LEU A 124 -13.72 -5.28 1.98
N GLY A 125 -13.34 -6.08 2.97
CA GLY A 125 -14.09 -7.26 3.39
C GLY A 125 -15.47 -6.94 3.98
N ARG A 126 -15.72 -5.68 4.38
CA ARG A 126 -16.99 -5.21 4.96
C ARG A 126 -17.89 -4.45 4.00
N ILE A 127 -17.40 -4.15 2.81
CA ILE A 127 -18.17 -3.44 1.80
C ILE A 127 -18.60 -4.37 0.68
N THR A 128 -19.72 -4.03 0.05
CA THR A 128 -20.19 -4.74 -1.14
C THR A 128 -19.61 -4.09 -2.38
N VAL A 129 -18.80 -4.83 -3.13
CA VAL A 129 -18.25 -4.38 -4.42
C VAL A 129 -19.11 -4.95 -5.54
N LYS A 130 -19.51 -4.11 -6.49
CA LYS A 130 -20.28 -4.50 -7.67
C LYS A 130 -19.47 -4.25 -8.94
N ASP A 131 -19.67 -5.09 -9.94
CA ASP A 131 -19.16 -4.86 -11.29
C ASP A 131 -19.94 -3.76 -12.02
N ALA A 132 -19.52 -3.43 -13.25
CA ALA A 132 -20.18 -2.42 -14.06
C ALA A 132 -21.64 -2.80 -14.46
N SER A 133 -21.99 -4.08 -14.35
CA SER A 133 -23.34 -4.62 -14.60
C SER A 133 -24.18 -4.71 -13.35
N GLY A 134 -23.64 -4.33 -12.18
CA GLY A 134 -24.34 -4.33 -10.90
C GLY A 134 -24.27 -5.66 -10.14
N ASN A 135 -23.56 -6.67 -10.62
CA ASN A 135 -23.41 -7.95 -9.93
C ASN A 135 -22.42 -7.82 -8.76
N VAL A 136 -22.73 -8.44 -7.65
CA VAL A 136 -21.84 -8.49 -6.48
C VAL A 136 -20.59 -9.30 -6.82
N ILE A 137 -19.42 -8.70 -6.57
CA ILE A 137 -18.14 -9.37 -6.73
C ILE A 137 -17.75 -9.98 -5.40
N ASP A 138 -17.54 -11.29 -5.38
CA ASP A 138 -16.97 -11.99 -4.24
C ASP A 138 -15.46 -11.75 -4.18
N LEU A 139 -15.04 -10.89 -3.26
CA LEU A 139 -13.62 -10.55 -3.07
C LEU A 139 -12.85 -11.69 -2.39
N GLU A 140 -13.51 -12.54 -1.63
CA GLU A 140 -12.89 -13.73 -1.02
C GLU A 140 -12.45 -14.73 -2.08
N ALA A 141 -13.27 -14.92 -3.11
CA ALA A 141 -12.93 -15.78 -4.25
C ALA A 141 -11.72 -15.28 -5.06
N LEU A 142 -11.36 -13.99 -4.90
CA LEU A 142 -10.22 -13.36 -5.58
C LEU A 142 -8.93 -13.36 -4.75
N ARG A 143 -8.99 -13.81 -3.49
CA ARG A 143 -7.80 -14.02 -2.69
C ARG A 143 -6.99 -15.17 -3.29
N PRO A 144 -5.67 -15.04 -3.44
CA PRO A 144 -4.84 -16.19 -3.78
C PRO A 144 -5.03 -17.24 -2.68
N LYS A 145 -5.47 -18.44 -3.06
CA LYS A 145 -5.52 -19.57 -2.13
C LYS A 145 -4.10 -19.83 -1.65
N THR A 146 -3.86 -19.64 -0.36
CA THR A 146 -2.64 -20.09 0.28
C THR A 146 -2.74 -21.61 0.36
N GLU A 147 -2.02 -22.33 -0.47
CA GLU A 147 -1.95 -23.81 -0.50
C GLU A 147 -1.20 -24.37 0.72
N LEU A 148 -1.39 -23.80 1.89
CA LEU A 148 -0.76 -24.26 3.14
C LEU A 148 -1.73 -24.89 4.14
N ALA A 149 -3.00 -25.07 3.79
CA ALA A 149 -4.00 -25.66 4.70
C ALA A 149 -4.12 -27.19 4.61
N ASP A 150 -3.55 -27.85 3.59
CA ASP A 150 -3.78 -29.28 3.32
C ASP A 150 -2.61 -30.23 3.67
N VAL A 151 -1.64 -29.81 4.47
CA VAL A 151 -0.48 -30.67 4.82
C VAL A 151 -0.47 -31.13 6.28
N VAL A 152 -1.49 -30.86 7.06
CA VAL A 152 -1.47 -31.17 8.52
C VAL A 152 -2.49 -32.24 8.94
N ASP A 153 -3.09 -33.00 8.03
CA ASP A 153 -4.04 -34.05 8.42
C ASP A 153 -3.74 -35.47 7.84
N GLU A 154 -2.44 -35.80 7.70
CA GLU A 154 -2.01 -37.19 7.54
C GLU A 154 -0.70 -37.44 8.33
N ALA A 155 -0.84 -37.58 9.63
CA ALA A 155 0.15 -38.29 10.45
C ALA A 155 -0.51 -38.92 11.67
#